data_2036f1538f9026e00ef2801cc9e6ce14
#
_entry.id   2036f1538f9026e00ef2801cc9e6ce14
#
_cell.length_a   1.000
_cell.length_b   1.000
_cell.length_c   1.000
_cell.angle_alpha   90.00
_cell.angle_beta   90.00
_cell.angle_gamma   90.00
#
_symmetry.space_group_name_H-M   'P 1'
#
loop_
_entity.id
_entity.type
_entity.pdbx_description
1 polymer ?
#
loop_
_entity_poly.entity_id
_entity_poly.type
_entity_poly.pdbx_seq_one_letter_code
_entity_poly.pdbx_strand_id
1 'polypeptide(L)'
;MIDLINNEIASFIDSIESVDEDSLNKIRNRYASSITEDLKNGHYTSNICMVLASNLKLNPKELSTTLVEKLNNLNIFEKVESAGPGFINITLKRADFLSTIKNINSVGEKYGRSLIGEGKKVQIEFVSANPTGPLHVGHGRGAAYGDAIARILTATGSEVEKEYYINDAGRQIDILTVSVIMKMAKFEGSFFPSNAYKGQYIEDIGSYIEENEKVKFNIDESIFKGLPTDPEKEIDSLIETIKQKYPSEWNLIKSCSLKNILEDINQDLKNFNVDFDVWFKESSLGDLSDDKSQLTKSINKLQEGGKTYEKDGAIWLNTEVSGDDKHRVLIRDNGKATYFATDVAYLSLIHISEPTRPSRI
;
A
#
# COMPACT_ATOMS: atom_id res chain seq x y z
N MET A 1 -5.96 31.31 0.39
CA MET A 1 -5.16 32.55 0.13
C MET A 1 -4.17 32.34 -1.01
N ILE A 2 -3.32 31.32 -1.00
CA ILE A 2 -2.37 31.07 -2.09
C ILE A 2 -3.07 30.86 -3.44
N ASP A 3 -4.21 30.17 -3.45
CA ASP A 3 -5.01 29.97 -4.66
C ASP A 3 -5.56 31.29 -5.22
N LEU A 4 -5.96 32.20 -4.34
CA LEU A 4 -6.40 33.54 -4.75
C LEU A 4 -5.24 34.30 -5.42
N ILE A 5 -4.05 34.27 -4.81
CA ILE A 5 -2.85 34.88 -5.37
C ILE A 5 -2.53 34.28 -6.76
N ASN A 6 -2.56 32.94 -6.86
CA ASN A 6 -2.29 32.24 -8.10
C ASN A 6 -3.34 32.54 -9.20
N ASN A 7 -4.61 32.64 -8.83
CA ASN A 7 -5.68 33.01 -9.78
C ASN A 7 -5.49 34.44 -10.32
N GLU A 8 -5.10 35.39 -9.44
CA GLU A 8 -4.82 36.77 -9.89
C GLU A 8 -3.56 36.84 -10.76
N ILE A 9 -2.53 36.04 -10.44
CA ILE A 9 -1.34 35.91 -11.29
C ILE A 9 -1.72 35.30 -12.65
N ALA A 10 -2.54 34.25 -12.68
CA ALA A 10 -3.02 33.65 -13.92
C ALA A 10 -3.77 34.68 -14.79
N SER A 11 -4.70 35.41 -14.17
CA SER A 11 -5.40 36.52 -14.84
C SER A 11 -4.47 37.64 -15.34
N PHE A 12 -3.35 37.87 -14.65
CA PHE A 12 -2.34 38.82 -15.11
C PHE A 12 -1.58 38.26 -16.34
N ILE A 13 -1.19 36.99 -16.30
CA ILE A 13 -0.52 36.33 -17.43
C ILE A 13 -1.41 36.36 -18.66
N ASP A 14 -2.70 36.05 -18.52
CA ASP A 14 -3.67 36.05 -19.61
C ASP A 14 -3.93 37.48 -20.19
N SER A 15 -3.63 38.53 -19.43
CA SER A 15 -3.74 39.91 -19.87
C SER A 15 -2.54 40.40 -20.70
N ILE A 16 -1.46 39.62 -20.79
CA ILE A 16 -0.28 39.96 -21.60
C ILE A 16 -0.55 39.56 -23.06
N GLU A 17 -0.69 40.55 -23.92
CA GLU A 17 -0.92 40.33 -25.35
C GLU A 17 0.25 39.55 -25.98
N SER A 18 -0.08 38.62 -26.88
CA SER A 18 0.90 37.89 -27.72
C SER A 18 1.69 36.77 -27.05
N VAL A 19 1.13 36.07 -26.05
CA VAL A 19 1.76 34.87 -25.52
C VAL A 19 1.15 33.62 -26.15
N ASP A 20 1.97 32.82 -26.83
CA ASP A 20 1.55 31.55 -27.38
C ASP A 20 1.32 30.50 -26.28
N GLU A 21 0.51 29.48 -26.59
CA GLU A 21 0.09 28.46 -25.62
C GLU A 21 1.26 27.61 -25.07
N ASP A 22 2.28 27.38 -25.89
CA ASP A 22 3.49 26.65 -25.46
C ASP A 22 4.32 27.46 -24.45
N SER A 23 4.41 28.77 -24.66
CA SER A 23 5.05 29.70 -23.72
C SER A 23 4.26 29.81 -22.42
N LEU A 24 2.93 29.87 -22.49
CA LEU A 24 2.06 29.83 -21.30
C LEU A 24 2.27 28.57 -20.44
N ASN A 25 2.35 27.40 -21.07
CA ASN A 25 2.59 26.15 -20.38
C ASN A 25 3.97 26.10 -19.70
N LYS A 26 5.01 26.60 -20.38
CA LYS A 26 6.36 26.74 -19.78
C LYS A 26 6.38 27.69 -18.61
N ILE A 27 5.63 28.79 -18.67
CA ILE A 27 5.51 29.76 -17.59
C ILE A 27 4.79 29.15 -16.40
N ARG A 28 3.62 28.52 -16.63
CA ARG A 28 2.81 27.87 -15.58
C ARG A 28 3.59 26.81 -14.79
N ASN A 29 4.52 26.10 -15.44
CA ASN A 29 5.35 25.07 -14.82
C ASN A 29 6.59 25.60 -14.08
N ARG A 30 6.93 26.88 -14.23
CA ARG A 30 8.18 27.46 -13.70
C ARG A 30 7.98 28.51 -12.60
N TYR A 31 6.85 29.17 -12.54
CA TYR A 31 6.63 30.09 -11.44
C TYR A 31 6.10 29.38 -10.20
N ALA A 32 6.43 29.93 -9.06
CA ALA A 32 5.89 29.51 -7.78
C ALA A 32 5.44 30.72 -6.96
N SER A 33 4.29 30.60 -6.35
CA SER A 33 3.90 31.42 -5.22
C SER A 33 4.08 30.58 -3.96
N SER A 34 4.83 31.08 -3.00
CA SER A 34 5.18 30.35 -1.78
C SER A 34 5.06 31.21 -0.54
N ILE A 35 4.95 30.55 0.61
CA ILE A 35 5.08 31.22 1.93
C ILE A 35 6.54 31.63 2.08
N THR A 36 6.78 32.87 2.56
CA THR A 36 8.13 33.36 2.81
C THR A 36 8.72 32.76 4.09
N GLU A 37 10.01 32.48 4.09
CA GLU A 37 10.75 32.08 5.31
C GLU A 37 11.02 33.29 6.24
N ASP A 38 11.23 34.48 5.67
CA ASP A 38 11.46 35.73 6.42
C ASP A 38 10.28 36.67 6.25
N LEU A 39 9.56 36.92 7.34
CA LEU A 39 8.41 37.82 7.39
C LEU A 39 8.72 39.28 6.99
N LYS A 40 10.02 39.67 6.93
CA LYS A 40 10.40 40.98 6.35
C LYS A 40 10.05 41.07 4.87
N ASN A 41 9.95 39.94 4.19
CA ASN A 41 9.53 39.84 2.79
C ASN A 41 8.02 39.63 2.62
N GLY A 42 7.21 39.94 3.64
CA GLY A 42 5.79 39.66 3.63
C GLY A 42 5.45 38.22 4.04
N HIS A 43 4.24 37.78 3.75
CA HIS A 43 3.77 36.41 4.07
C HIS A 43 3.85 35.46 2.90
N TYR A 44 3.74 36.01 1.68
CA TYR A 44 3.87 35.24 0.42
C TYR A 44 4.83 35.96 -0.52
N THR A 45 5.48 35.19 -1.36
CA THR A 45 6.32 35.70 -2.44
C THR A 45 6.05 34.95 -3.75
N SER A 46 6.26 35.61 -4.88
CA SER A 46 6.20 34.98 -6.19
C SER A 46 7.34 35.47 -7.09
N ASN A 47 7.89 34.55 -7.88
CA ASN A 47 8.94 34.82 -8.86
C ASN A 47 8.38 35.04 -10.28
N ILE A 48 7.06 35.20 -10.42
CA ILE A 48 6.38 35.21 -11.73
C ILE A 48 6.96 36.25 -12.72
N CYS A 49 7.27 37.46 -12.25
CA CYS A 49 7.77 38.51 -13.16
C CYS A 49 9.16 38.18 -13.74
N MET A 50 9.99 37.44 -12.98
CA MET A 50 11.28 36.95 -13.51
C MET A 50 11.05 35.83 -14.55
N VAL A 51 10.11 34.93 -14.30
CA VAL A 51 9.76 33.85 -15.22
C VAL A 51 9.18 34.43 -16.52
N LEU A 52 8.27 35.38 -16.45
CA LEU A 52 7.72 36.09 -17.60
C LEU A 52 8.80 36.82 -18.39
N ALA A 53 9.64 37.59 -17.71
CA ALA A 53 10.74 38.33 -18.32
C ALA A 53 11.69 37.43 -19.10
N SER A 54 12.06 36.28 -18.51
CA SER A 54 12.94 35.30 -19.13
C SER A 54 12.34 34.66 -20.39
N ASN A 55 11.04 34.34 -20.38
CA ASN A 55 10.39 33.67 -21.52
C ASN A 55 9.96 34.63 -22.63
N LEU A 56 9.51 35.86 -22.26
CA LEU A 56 8.93 36.81 -23.22
C LEU A 56 9.89 37.96 -23.59
N LYS A 57 11.11 37.94 -23.02
CA LYS A 57 12.13 39.02 -23.21
C LYS A 57 11.63 40.41 -22.81
N LEU A 58 10.78 40.47 -21.78
CA LEU A 58 10.24 41.69 -21.20
C LEU A 58 11.08 42.17 -20.03
N ASN A 59 10.89 43.43 -19.62
CA ASN A 59 11.56 43.98 -18.42
C ASN A 59 10.89 43.48 -17.15
N PRO A 60 11.58 42.71 -16.28
CA PRO A 60 10.98 42.17 -15.06
C PRO A 60 10.52 43.26 -14.07
N LYS A 61 11.18 44.42 -14.08
CA LYS A 61 10.84 45.54 -13.20
C LYS A 61 9.53 46.21 -13.63
N GLU A 62 9.30 46.40 -14.91
CA GLU A 62 8.04 46.92 -15.44
C GLU A 62 6.89 45.97 -15.15
N LEU A 63 7.08 44.67 -15.43
CA LEU A 63 6.10 43.64 -15.14
C LEU A 63 5.75 43.62 -13.64
N SER A 64 6.76 43.74 -12.78
CA SER A 64 6.51 43.73 -11.34
C SER A 64 5.75 44.97 -10.87
N THR A 65 6.03 46.14 -11.46
CA THR A 65 5.29 47.37 -11.14
C THR A 65 3.81 47.23 -11.51
N THR A 66 3.53 46.76 -12.73
CA THR A 66 2.15 46.55 -13.22
C THR A 66 1.39 45.53 -12.38
N LEU A 67 2.03 44.40 -12.01
CA LEU A 67 1.41 43.37 -11.18
C LEU A 67 1.16 43.86 -9.77
N VAL A 68 2.11 44.59 -9.18
CA VAL A 68 1.95 45.24 -7.84
C VAL A 68 0.78 46.18 -7.84
N GLU A 69 0.63 47.05 -8.83
CA GLU A 69 -0.50 47.96 -8.98
C GLU A 69 -1.82 47.18 -9.09
N LYS A 70 -1.87 46.18 -9.93
CA LYS A 70 -3.04 45.31 -10.10
C LYS A 70 -3.46 44.67 -8.77
N LEU A 71 -2.52 44.05 -8.05
CA LEU A 71 -2.79 43.35 -6.80
C LEU A 71 -3.18 44.35 -5.66
N ASN A 72 -2.57 45.52 -5.57
CA ASN A 72 -2.94 46.55 -4.60
C ASN A 72 -4.34 47.10 -4.85
N ASN A 73 -4.75 47.23 -6.12
CA ASN A 73 -6.10 47.71 -6.49
C ASN A 73 -7.22 46.75 -6.03
N LEU A 74 -6.93 45.47 -5.81
CA LEU A 74 -7.91 44.54 -5.22
C LEU A 74 -8.27 44.87 -3.77
N ASN A 75 -7.46 45.65 -3.08
CA ASN A 75 -7.65 46.07 -1.69
C ASN A 75 -7.88 44.91 -0.71
N ILE A 76 -7.39 43.70 -1.03
CA ILE A 76 -7.47 42.51 -0.17
C ILE A 76 -6.19 42.26 0.63
N PHE A 77 -5.07 42.84 0.20
CA PHE A 77 -3.78 42.72 0.89
C PHE A 77 -3.49 43.95 1.74
N GLU A 78 -2.65 43.82 2.77
CA GLU A 78 -2.11 44.94 3.52
C GLU A 78 -1.11 45.73 2.68
N LYS A 79 -0.23 45.00 2.00
CA LYS A 79 0.85 45.52 1.18
C LYS A 79 1.25 44.55 0.11
N VAL A 80 1.45 45.03 -1.09
CA VAL A 80 2.13 44.26 -2.17
C VAL A 80 3.26 45.15 -2.68
N GLU A 81 4.46 44.57 -2.78
CA GLU A 81 5.63 45.31 -3.21
C GLU A 81 6.54 44.45 -4.09
N SER A 82 7.27 45.11 -4.98
CA SER A 82 8.31 44.49 -5.78
C SER A 82 9.62 44.45 -5.01
N ALA A 83 10.35 43.33 -5.07
CA ALA A 83 11.63 43.15 -4.45
C ALA A 83 12.67 42.59 -5.42
N GLY A 84 13.92 43.08 -5.29
CA GLY A 84 15.04 42.60 -6.09
C GLY A 84 14.78 42.70 -7.61
N PRO A 85 15.09 41.63 -8.37
CA PRO A 85 15.00 41.63 -9.84
C PRO A 85 13.59 41.38 -10.39
N GLY A 86 12.55 41.36 -9.55
CA GLY A 86 11.17 41.10 -9.98
C GLY A 86 10.42 40.09 -9.15
N PHE A 87 10.80 39.89 -7.90
CA PHE A 87 9.97 39.17 -6.92
C PHE A 87 8.79 40.05 -6.51
N ILE A 88 7.67 39.42 -6.25
CA ILE A 88 6.48 40.06 -5.70
C ILE A 88 6.31 39.56 -4.25
N ASN A 89 6.36 40.48 -3.31
CA ASN A 89 6.15 40.19 -1.90
C ASN A 89 4.76 40.69 -1.46
N ILE A 90 4.02 39.83 -0.74
CA ILE A 90 2.63 40.07 -0.39
C ILE A 90 2.47 39.94 1.13
N THR A 91 1.97 41.01 1.76
CA THR A 91 1.64 41.04 3.18
C THR A 91 0.13 40.97 3.36
N LEU A 92 -0.35 40.02 4.14
CA LEU A 92 -1.78 39.87 4.46
C LEU A 92 -2.22 40.87 5.52
N LYS A 93 -3.49 41.30 5.48
CA LYS A 93 -4.10 42.07 6.52
C LYS A 93 -4.22 41.26 7.81
N ARG A 94 -4.02 41.87 8.95
CA ARG A 94 -4.21 41.22 10.26
C ARG A 94 -5.61 40.60 10.42
N ALA A 95 -6.63 41.22 9.81
CA ALA A 95 -7.99 40.68 9.83
C ALA A 95 -8.11 39.27 9.20
N ASP A 96 -7.28 38.97 8.20
CA ASP A 96 -7.31 37.65 7.51
C ASP A 96 -6.84 36.54 8.44
N PHE A 97 -5.82 36.79 9.27
CA PHE A 97 -5.40 35.83 10.29
C PHE A 97 -6.48 35.58 11.33
N LEU A 98 -7.17 36.64 11.78
CA LEU A 98 -8.27 36.52 12.73
C LEU A 98 -9.46 35.78 12.13
N SER A 99 -9.77 36.01 10.86
CA SER A 99 -10.81 35.26 10.14
C SER A 99 -10.45 33.79 9.98
N THR A 100 -9.18 33.49 9.69
CA THR A 100 -8.68 32.12 9.61
C THR A 100 -8.82 31.37 10.95
N ILE A 101 -8.46 32.01 12.07
CA ILE A 101 -8.62 31.43 13.41
C ILE A 101 -10.12 31.15 13.70
N LYS A 102 -11.00 32.08 13.34
CA LYS A 102 -12.45 31.87 13.50
C LYS A 102 -12.92 30.68 12.65
N ASN A 103 -12.43 30.56 11.41
CA ASN A 103 -12.76 29.46 10.52
C ASN A 103 -12.25 28.13 11.08
N ILE A 104 -11.01 28.08 11.58
CA ILE A 104 -10.45 26.87 12.23
C ILE A 104 -11.37 26.42 13.37
N ASN A 105 -11.74 27.35 14.23
CA ASN A 105 -12.60 27.05 15.38
C ASN A 105 -14.01 26.60 14.98
N SER A 106 -14.57 27.14 13.90
CA SER A 106 -15.91 26.78 13.42
C SER A 106 -15.94 25.45 12.69
N VAL A 107 -14.90 25.14 11.94
CA VAL A 107 -14.78 23.89 11.15
C VAL A 107 -14.27 22.72 12.02
N GLY A 108 -13.50 23.03 13.07
CA GLY A 108 -12.95 22.07 14.01
C GLY A 108 -12.06 21.03 13.31
N GLU A 109 -12.23 19.74 13.65
CA GLU A 109 -11.43 18.61 13.12
C GLU A 109 -11.51 18.41 11.60
N LYS A 110 -12.47 19.07 10.95
CA LYS A 110 -12.58 19.03 9.48
C LYS A 110 -11.69 20.06 8.78
N TYR A 111 -11.07 20.98 9.54
CA TYR A 111 -10.17 21.96 8.96
C TYR A 111 -8.93 21.29 8.32
N GLY A 112 -8.59 21.72 7.11
CA GLY A 112 -7.50 21.13 6.32
C GLY A 112 -7.93 19.96 5.42
N ARG A 113 -9.17 19.49 5.51
CA ARG A 113 -9.69 18.52 4.55
C ARG A 113 -9.94 19.16 3.20
N SER A 114 -9.83 18.36 2.13
CA SER A 114 -10.11 18.81 0.76
C SER A 114 -10.91 17.76 -0.02
N LEU A 115 -11.36 18.13 -1.21
CA LEU A 115 -12.10 17.24 -2.11
C LEU A 115 -11.29 16.88 -3.37
N ILE A 116 -9.97 17.03 -3.34
CA ILE A 116 -9.08 16.72 -4.48
C ILE A 116 -9.21 15.25 -4.92
N GLY A 117 -9.51 14.37 -3.97
CA GLY A 117 -9.70 12.94 -4.19
C GLY A 117 -11.17 12.52 -4.39
N GLU A 118 -12.12 13.46 -4.45
CA GLU A 118 -13.55 13.12 -4.58
C GLU A 118 -13.81 12.25 -5.81
N GLY A 119 -14.60 11.20 -5.63
CA GLY A 119 -14.92 10.21 -6.67
C GLY A 119 -13.81 9.19 -6.95
N LYS A 120 -12.67 9.26 -6.26
CA LYS A 120 -11.61 8.25 -6.37
C LYS A 120 -11.80 7.16 -5.32
N LYS A 121 -11.81 5.91 -5.77
CA LYS A 121 -11.71 4.72 -4.92
C LYS A 121 -10.27 4.24 -4.89
N VAL A 122 -9.74 4.05 -3.70
CA VAL A 122 -8.34 3.65 -3.49
C VAL A 122 -8.31 2.48 -2.53
N GLN A 123 -7.71 1.38 -2.93
CA GLN A 123 -7.37 0.26 -2.06
C GLN A 123 -5.91 0.36 -1.66
N ILE A 124 -5.62 0.22 -0.38
CA ILE A 124 -4.25 0.22 0.16
C ILE A 124 -4.03 -1.08 0.89
N GLU A 125 -3.15 -1.91 0.32
CA GLU A 125 -2.63 -3.10 0.98
C GLU A 125 -1.33 -2.75 1.70
N PHE A 126 -1.24 -3.10 2.99
CA PHE A 126 -0.02 -2.87 3.76
C PHE A 126 0.10 -3.84 4.94
N VAL A 127 1.28 -3.94 5.51
CA VAL A 127 1.72 -4.96 6.46
C VAL A 127 1.76 -6.33 5.83
N SER A 128 0.63 -6.97 5.59
CA SER A 128 0.46 -8.28 4.92
C SER A 128 1.55 -9.30 5.31
N ALA A 129 1.87 -9.36 6.60
CA ALA A 129 2.88 -10.26 7.14
C ALA A 129 2.39 -11.71 7.07
N ASN A 130 3.29 -12.65 6.74
CA ASN A 130 2.96 -14.06 6.78
C ASN A 130 2.55 -14.48 8.20
N PRO A 131 1.42 -15.18 8.39
CA PRO A 131 0.92 -15.56 9.71
C PRO A 131 1.68 -16.76 10.30
N THR A 132 3.00 -16.60 10.43
CA THR A 132 3.93 -17.63 10.94
C THR A 132 4.54 -17.26 12.29
N GLY A 133 4.20 -16.09 12.81
CA GLY A 133 4.66 -15.61 14.11
C GLY A 133 4.23 -14.18 14.39
N PRO A 134 4.61 -13.64 15.56
CA PRO A 134 4.25 -12.29 15.99
C PRO A 134 4.83 -11.21 15.09
N LEU A 135 4.21 -10.03 15.09
CA LEU A 135 4.72 -8.87 14.39
C LEU A 135 6.04 -8.38 15.02
N HIS A 136 6.87 -7.77 14.22
CA HIS A 136 8.11 -7.11 14.66
C HIS A 136 8.15 -5.65 14.21
N VAL A 137 9.14 -4.89 14.68
CA VAL A 137 9.26 -3.44 14.41
C VAL A 137 9.25 -3.07 12.93
N GLY A 138 9.73 -3.96 12.05
CA GLY A 138 9.67 -3.74 10.59
C GLY A 138 8.22 -3.71 10.08
N HIS A 139 7.36 -4.60 10.59
CA HIS A 139 5.92 -4.59 10.29
C HIS A 139 5.24 -3.35 10.85
N GLY A 140 5.60 -2.92 12.07
CA GLY A 140 5.10 -1.69 12.69
C GLY A 140 5.40 -0.44 11.85
N ARG A 141 6.58 -0.36 11.22
CA ARG A 141 6.90 0.72 10.28
C ARG A 141 5.97 0.72 9.06
N GLY A 142 5.73 -0.46 8.48
CA GLY A 142 4.80 -0.63 7.37
C GLY A 142 3.37 -0.23 7.75
N ALA A 143 2.93 -0.62 8.95
CA ALA A 143 1.63 -0.28 9.50
C ALA A 143 1.45 1.23 9.66
N ALA A 144 2.42 1.91 10.30
CA ALA A 144 2.37 3.36 10.48
C ALA A 144 2.34 4.11 9.14
N TYR A 145 3.14 3.67 8.17
CA TYR A 145 3.22 4.32 6.85
C TYR A 145 1.93 4.12 6.05
N GLY A 146 1.42 2.89 5.98
CA GLY A 146 0.20 2.58 5.23
C GLY A 146 -1.03 3.27 5.82
N ASP A 147 -1.20 3.26 7.14
CA ASP A 147 -2.31 3.93 7.81
C ASP A 147 -2.23 5.47 7.67
N ALA A 148 -1.02 6.05 7.73
CA ALA A 148 -0.84 7.49 7.49
C ALA A 148 -1.27 7.88 6.07
N ILE A 149 -0.90 7.11 5.04
CA ILE A 149 -1.35 7.33 3.66
C ILE A 149 -2.86 7.22 3.57
N ALA A 150 -3.46 6.17 4.16
CA ALA A 150 -4.90 5.97 4.15
C ALA A 150 -5.64 7.18 4.76
N ARG A 151 -5.18 7.67 5.90
CA ARG A 151 -5.77 8.85 6.59
C ARG A 151 -5.63 10.12 5.74
N ILE A 152 -4.48 10.34 5.10
CA ILE A 152 -4.27 11.51 4.22
C ILE A 152 -5.21 11.45 3.01
N LEU A 153 -5.29 10.31 2.33
CA LEU A 153 -6.18 10.15 1.18
C LEU A 153 -7.65 10.31 1.55
N THR A 154 -8.06 9.77 2.70
CA THR A 154 -9.41 9.99 3.24
C THR A 154 -9.64 11.48 3.56
N ALA A 155 -8.66 12.15 4.16
CA ALA A 155 -8.77 13.58 4.46
C ALA A 155 -8.82 14.46 3.19
N THR A 156 -8.31 13.97 2.06
CA THR A 156 -8.39 14.63 0.76
C THR A 156 -9.62 14.25 -0.07
N GLY A 157 -10.53 13.45 0.49
CA GLY A 157 -11.84 13.14 -0.11
C GLY A 157 -11.91 11.84 -0.90
N SER A 158 -10.86 11.02 -0.90
CA SER A 158 -10.91 9.69 -1.51
C SER A 158 -11.69 8.70 -0.64
N GLU A 159 -12.39 7.77 -1.27
CA GLU A 159 -12.94 6.57 -0.64
C GLU A 159 -11.82 5.54 -0.54
N VAL A 160 -11.35 5.29 0.70
CA VAL A 160 -10.18 4.43 0.94
C VAL A 160 -10.62 3.14 1.61
N GLU A 161 -10.17 2.01 1.07
CA GLU A 161 -10.27 0.68 1.67
C GLU A 161 -8.89 0.18 2.07
N LYS A 162 -8.72 -0.19 3.34
CA LYS A 162 -7.48 -0.74 3.88
C LYS A 162 -7.55 -2.26 3.89
N GLU A 163 -6.61 -2.92 3.22
CA GLU A 163 -6.58 -4.37 3.11
C GLU A 163 -5.32 -4.95 3.74
N TYR A 164 -5.52 -6.05 4.48
CA TYR A 164 -4.47 -6.95 4.93
C TYR A 164 -4.57 -8.25 4.14
N TYR A 165 -3.55 -8.57 3.34
CA TYR A 165 -3.48 -9.83 2.60
C TYR A 165 -2.89 -10.93 3.48
N ILE A 166 -3.64 -12.01 3.67
CA ILE A 166 -3.26 -13.16 4.49
C ILE A 166 -2.79 -14.30 3.59
N ASN A 167 -1.51 -14.59 3.64
CA ASN A 167 -0.95 -15.80 3.03
C ASN A 167 -1.21 -17.00 3.96
N ASP A 168 -2.43 -17.54 3.95
CA ASP A 168 -2.91 -18.61 4.83
C ASP A 168 -2.70 -20.02 4.26
N ALA A 169 -1.95 -20.14 3.18
CA ALA A 169 -1.66 -21.39 2.50
C ALA A 169 -0.16 -21.56 2.24
N GLY A 170 0.22 -22.72 1.75
CA GLY A 170 1.59 -23.01 1.33
C GLY A 170 2.53 -23.51 2.42
N ARG A 171 3.78 -23.69 2.03
CA ARG A 171 4.82 -24.38 2.80
C ARG A 171 5.10 -23.75 4.17
N GLN A 172 5.06 -22.42 4.30
CA GLN A 172 5.35 -21.74 5.57
C GLN A 172 4.31 -22.05 6.64
N ILE A 173 3.05 -22.15 6.26
CA ILE A 173 1.98 -22.55 7.17
C ILE A 173 2.09 -24.02 7.55
N ASP A 174 2.53 -24.84 6.64
CA ASP A 174 2.79 -26.27 6.91
C ASP A 174 3.96 -26.42 7.92
N ILE A 175 5.02 -25.61 7.79
CA ILE A 175 6.13 -25.58 8.75
C ILE A 175 5.64 -25.09 10.14
N LEU A 176 4.79 -24.07 10.18
CA LEU A 176 4.16 -23.62 11.43
C LEU A 176 3.41 -24.77 12.09
N THR A 177 2.58 -25.47 11.33
CA THR A 177 1.77 -26.59 11.80
C THR A 177 2.65 -27.70 12.36
N VAL A 178 3.71 -28.11 11.67
CA VAL A 178 4.68 -29.09 12.16
C VAL A 178 5.34 -28.59 13.44
N SER A 179 5.74 -27.33 13.51
CA SER A 179 6.39 -26.76 14.70
C SER A 179 5.52 -26.87 15.95
N VAL A 180 4.24 -26.54 15.81
CA VAL A 180 3.26 -26.68 16.92
C VAL A 180 3.05 -28.15 17.28
N ILE A 181 2.89 -29.03 16.29
CA ILE A 181 2.75 -30.47 16.49
C ILE A 181 3.95 -31.05 17.26
N MET A 182 5.18 -30.69 16.89
CA MET A 182 6.39 -31.15 17.57
C MET A 182 6.44 -30.70 19.02
N LYS A 183 6.02 -29.48 19.32
CA LYS A 183 5.94 -28.98 20.71
C LYS A 183 4.85 -29.68 21.51
N MET A 184 3.65 -29.87 20.96
CA MET A 184 2.58 -30.62 21.62
C MET A 184 2.99 -32.08 21.92
N ALA A 185 3.71 -32.71 21.00
CA ALA A 185 4.25 -34.06 21.18
C ALA A 185 5.51 -34.11 22.07
N LYS A 186 5.97 -32.97 22.58
CA LYS A 186 7.15 -32.81 23.45
C LYS A 186 8.46 -33.31 22.87
N PHE A 187 8.61 -33.21 21.55
CA PHE A 187 9.89 -33.46 20.88
C PHE A 187 10.85 -32.30 21.09
N GLU A 188 12.09 -32.63 21.46
CA GLU A 188 13.16 -31.68 21.72
C GLU A 188 14.50 -32.16 21.11
N GLY A 189 15.50 -31.28 21.13
CA GLY A 189 16.86 -31.62 20.70
C GLY A 189 16.93 -32.04 19.25
N SER A 190 17.50 -33.21 18.99
CA SER A 190 17.68 -33.76 17.64
C SER A 190 16.39 -34.19 16.93
N PHE A 191 15.30 -34.36 17.69
CA PHE A 191 13.97 -34.66 17.13
C PHE A 191 13.18 -33.40 16.74
N PHE A 192 13.66 -32.21 17.08
CA PHE A 192 13.02 -30.98 16.65
C PHE A 192 13.70 -30.45 15.39
N PRO A 193 13.00 -30.39 14.23
CA PRO A 193 13.62 -30.04 12.96
C PRO A 193 14.29 -28.65 13.03
N SER A 194 15.47 -28.54 12.43
CA SER A 194 16.26 -27.29 12.46
C SER A 194 15.54 -26.10 11.82
N ASN A 195 14.75 -26.35 10.78
CA ASN A 195 13.98 -25.38 10.01
C ASN A 195 12.56 -25.16 10.54
N ALA A 196 12.17 -25.83 11.65
CA ALA A 196 10.92 -25.55 12.33
C ALA A 196 10.99 -24.21 13.11
N TYR A 197 9.86 -23.57 13.29
CA TYR A 197 9.77 -22.34 14.07
C TYR A 197 9.98 -22.61 15.58
N LYS A 198 10.80 -21.77 16.19
CA LYS A 198 11.27 -21.94 17.58
C LYS A 198 11.00 -20.67 18.37
N GLY A 199 9.88 -20.54 18.96
CA GLY A 199 9.57 -19.39 19.80
C GLY A 199 8.57 -19.77 20.86
N GLN A 200 8.48 -18.98 21.92
CA GLN A 200 7.51 -19.19 23.01
C GLN A 200 6.08 -19.26 22.46
N TYR A 201 5.77 -18.44 21.45
CA TYR A 201 4.44 -18.44 20.81
C TYR A 201 4.03 -19.81 20.25
N ILE A 202 4.99 -20.66 19.81
CA ILE A 202 4.68 -22.02 19.34
C ILE A 202 4.20 -22.89 20.49
N GLU A 203 4.82 -22.76 21.66
CA GLU A 203 4.42 -23.47 22.89
C GLU A 203 3.08 -22.95 23.40
N ASP A 204 2.86 -21.64 23.36
CA ASP A 204 1.62 -21.01 23.78
C ASP A 204 0.44 -21.46 22.90
N ILE A 205 0.64 -21.54 21.57
CA ILE A 205 -0.35 -22.09 20.64
C ILE A 205 -0.64 -23.56 20.94
N GLY A 206 0.40 -24.36 21.15
CA GLY A 206 0.23 -25.78 21.52
C GLY A 206 -0.59 -25.94 22.80
N SER A 207 -0.25 -25.19 23.82
CA SER A 207 -0.98 -25.18 25.09
C SER A 207 -2.44 -24.74 24.94
N TYR A 208 -2.67 -23.68 24.16
CA TYR A 208 -4.03 -23.21 23.84
C TYR A 208 -4.87 -24.31 23.16
N ILE A 209 -4.28 -25.05 22.22
CA ILE A 209 -4.99 -26.13 21.51
C ILE A 209 -5.30 -27.29 22.49
N GLU A 210 -4.35 -27.69 23.33
CA GLU A 210 -4.58 -28.75 24.33
C GLU A 210 -5.72 -28.39 25.30
N GLU A 211 -5.77 -27.15 25.77
CA GLU A 211 -6.75 -26.69 26.74
C GLU A 211 -8.15 -26.49 26.13
N ASN A 212 -8.24 -25.88 24.96
CA ASN A 212 -9.52 -25.47 24.36
C ASN A 212 -10.13 -26.55 23.48
N GLU A 213 -9.32 -27.21 22.64
CA GLU A 213 -9.79 -28.27 21.74
C GLU A 213 -9.74 -29.67 22.41
N LYS A 214 -9.16 -29.77 23.60
CA LYS A 214 -8.99 -31.02 24.36
C LYS A 214 -8.28 -32.11 23.58
N VAL A 215 -7.41 -31.76 22.67
CA VAL A 215 -6.63 -32.64 21.83
C VAL A 215 -5.27 -32.87 22.48
N LYS A 216 -5.00 -34.12 22.90
CA LYS A 216 -3.65 -34.56 23.23
C LYS A 216 -3.08 -35.29 22.05
N PHE A 217 -2.01 -34.77 21.51
CA PHE A 217 -1.41 -35.31 20.29
C PHE A 217 -0.18 -36.14 20.65
N ASN A 218 -0.29 -37.46 20.46
CA ASN A 218 0.81 -38.40 20.64
C ASN A 218 1.25 -38.89 19.26
N ILE A 219 2.47 -38.60 18.88
CA ILE A 219 3.10 -39.08 17.63
C ILE A 219 4.12 -40.13 18.00
N ASP A 220 4.12 -41.22 17.22
CA ASP A 220 5.13 -42.26 17.32
C ASP A 220 6.45 -41.78 16.68
N GLU A 221 7.59 -42.03 17.37
CA GLU A 221 8.92 -41.65 16.90
C GLU A 221 9.29 -42.28 15.52
N SER A 222 8.52 -43.24 15.05
CA SER A 222 8.71 -43.84 13.71
C SER A 222 8.62 -42.83 12.57
N ILE A 223 8.04 -41.64 12.80
CA ILE A 223 8.00 -40.55 11.79
C ILE A 223 9.39 -40.04 11.43
N PHE A 224 10.37 -40.21 12.31
CA PHE A 224 11.75 -39.76 12.08
C PHE A 224 12.61 -40.83 11.35
N LYS A 225 12.07 -42.04 11.13
CA LYS A 225 12.84 -43.10 10.45
C LYS A 225 12.99 -42.81 8.96
N GLY A 226 14.24 -42.75 8.52
CA GLY A 226 14.57 -42.60 7.09
C GLY A 226 14.42 -41.19 6.55
N LEU A 227 14.35 -40.17 7.45
CA LEU A 227 14.35 -38.78 7.02
C LEU A 227 15.66 -38.39 6.32
N PRO A 228 15.59 -37.52 5.31
CA PRO A 228 16.78 -36.96 4.67
C PRO A 228 17.62 -36.17 5.69
N THR A 229 18.94 -36.12 5.45
CA THR A 229 19.87 -35.30 6.28
C THR A 229 19.87 -33.82 5.89
N ASP A 230 19.36 -33.49 4.73
CA ASP A 230 19.18 -32.09 4.29
C ASP A 230 17.99 -31.46 5.05
N PRO A 231 18.17 -30.34 5.78
CA PRO A 231 17.13 -29.77 6.63
C PRO A 231 15.84 -29.36 5.88
N GLU A 232 15.95 -28.93 4.62
CA GLU A 232 14.79 -28.55 3.81
C GLU A 232 13.97 -29.78 3.41
N LYS A 233 14.67 -30.85 3.01
CA LYS A 233 14.03 -32.14 2.66
C LYS A 233 13.51 -32.88 3.89
N GLU A 234 14.19 -32.76 5.03
CA GLU A 234 13.76 -33.32 6.30
C GLU A 234 12.38 -32.78 6.69
N ILE A 235 12.23 -31.45 6.74
CA ILE A 235 10.96 -30.82 7.15
C ILE A 235 9.84 -31.09 6.13
N ASP A 236 10.15 -31.12 4.83
CA ASP A 236 9.17 -31.45 3.79
C ASP A 236 8.67 -32.91 3.95
N SER A 237 9.59 -33.86 4.23
CA SER A 237 9.25 -35.26 4.47
C SER A 237 8.41 -35.44 5.73
N LEU A 238 8.69 -34.67 6.80
CA LEU A 238 7.88 -34.68 8.02
C LEU A 238 6.47 -34.14 7.76
N ILE A 239 6.36 -33.01 7.04
CA ILE A 239 5.07 -32.44 6.63
C ILE A 239 4.22 -33.50 5.92
N GLU A 240 4.78 -34.17 4.92
CA GLU A 240 4.08 -35.19 4.12
C GLU A 240 3.68 -36.39 4.98
N THR A 241 4.60 -36.88 5.81
CA THR A 241 4.35 -38.04 6.68
C THR A 241 3.23 -37.76 7.69
N ILE A 242 3.24 -36.58 8.34
CA ILE A 242 2.25 -36.22 9.34
C ILE A 242 0.88 -35.98 8.68
N LYS A 243 0.83 -35.29 7.56
CA LYS A 243 -0.40 -35.09 6.77
C LYS A 243 -1.07 -36.42 6.40
N GLN A 244 -0.28 -37.39 6.02
CA GLN A 244 -0.80 -38.71 5.61
C GLN A 244 -1.26 -39.56 6.80
N LYS A 245 -0.51 -39.57 7.89
CA LYS A 245 -0.84 -40.37 9.07
C LYS A 245 -1.92 -39.78 9.95
N TYR A 246 -2.00 -38.46 10.06
CA TYR A 246 -2.85 -37.73 10.99
C TYR A 246 -3.61 -36.57 10.32
N PRO A 247 -4.39 -36.81 9.26
CA PRO A 247 -5.01 -35.75 8.48
C PRO A 247 -6.00 -34.87 9.26
N SER A 248 -6.75 -35.46 10.19
CA SER A 248 -7.74 -34.74 11.00
C SER A 248 -7.06 -33.77 11.98
N GLU A 249 -6.07 -34.26 12.69
CA GLU A 249 -5.28 -33.49 13.66
C GLU A 249 -4.45 -32.43 12.98
N TRP A 250 -3.88 -32.74 11.82
CA TRP A 250 -3.20 -31.77 10.97
C TRP A 250 -4.08 -30.57 10.64
N ASN A 251 -5.29 -30.82 10.14
CA ASN A 251 -6.20 -29.76 9.74
C ASN A 251 -6.67 -28.93 10.94
N LEU A 252 -6.95 -29.58 12.08
CA LEU A 252 -7.32 -28.89 13.31
C LEU A 252 -6.19 -28.00 13.82
N ILE A 253 -4.98 -28.55 13.98
CA ILE A 253 -3.83 -27.80 14.51
C ILE A 253 -3.46 -26.67 13.56
N LYS A 254 -3.48 -26.88 12.24
CA LYS A 254 -3.27 -25.85 11.23
C LYS A 254 -4.25 -24.70 11.38
N SER A 255 -5.55 -24.99 11.47
CA SER A 255 -6.58 -23.96 11.57
C SER A 255 -6.49 -23.18 12.88
N CYS A 256 -6.25 -23.86 14.01
CA CYS A 256 -6.09 -23.23 15.32
C CYS A 256 -4.82 -22.37 15.38
N SER A 257 -3.71 -22.84 14.82
CA SER A 257 -2.46 -22.09 14.78
C SER A 257 -2.61 -20.78 13.99
N LEU A 258 -3.20 -20.86 12.79
CA LEU A 258 -3.50 -19.69 11.97
C LEU A 258 -4.42 -18.70 12.69
N LYS A 259 -5.48 -19.20 13.31
CA LYS A 259 -6.43 -18.37 14.05
C LYS A 259 -5.74 -17.62 15.19
N ASN A 260 -4.95 -18.31 16.01
CA ASN A 260 -4.24 -17.70 17.13
C ASN A 260 -3.29 -16.58 16.68
N ILE A 261 -2.46 -16.85 15.65
CA ILE A 261 -1.51 -15.85 15.17
C ILE A 261 -2.25 -14.65 14.53
N LEU A 262 -3.32 -14.87 13.78
CA LEU A 262 -4.08 -13.78 13.19
C LEU A 262 -4.81 -12.93 14.24
N GLU A 263 -5.28 -13.55 15.32
CA GLU A 263 -5.87 -12.83 16.46
C GLU A 263 -4.83 -11.97 17.16
N ASP A 264 -3.61 -12.49 17.39
CA ASP A 264 -2.49 -11.75 17.97
C ASP A 264 -2.07 -10.57 17.08
N ILE A 265 -1.86 -10.81 15.78
CA ILE A 265 -1.58 -9.76 14.80
C ILE A 265 -2.64 -8.67 14.81
N ASN A 266 -3.91 -9.04 14.79
CA ASN A 266 -5.02 -8.09 14.81
C ASN A 266 -5.04 -7.26 16.10
N GLN A 267 -4.76 -7.92 17.26
CA GLN A 267 -4.70 -7.23 18.53
C GLN A 267 -3.52 -6.26 18.61
N ASP A 268 -2.34 -6.65 18.12
CA ASP A 268 -1.16 -5.78 18.05
C ASP A 268 -1.42 -4.55 17.17
N LEU A 269 -2.02 -4.74 16.01
CA LEU A 269 -2.37 -3.64 15.11
C LEU A 269 -3.40 -2.70 15.74
N LYS A 270 -4.42 -3.23 16.42
CA LYS A 270 -5.39 -2.41 17.15
C LYS A 270 -4.74 -1.62 18.29
N ASN A 271 -3.84 -2.25 19.06
CA ASN A 271 -3.08 -1.58 20.11
C ASN A 271 -2.19 -0.46 19.53
N PHE A 272 -1.73 -0.62 18.30
CA PHE A 272 -0.98 0.38 17.54
C PHE A 272 -1.89 1.41 16.85
N ASN A 273 -3.23 1.35 17.06
CA ASN A 273 -4.25 2.21 16.45
C ASN A 273 -4.29 2.13 14.91
N VAL A 274 -4.08 0.92 14.39
CA VAL A 274 -4.17 0.59 12.96
C VAL A 274 -5.22 -0.48 12.78
N ASP A 275 -6.26 -0.18 11.98
CA ASP A 275 -7.34 -1.09 11.64
C ASP A 275 -7.37 -1.36 10.14
N PHE A 276 -7.95 -2.49 9.75
CA PHE A 276 -8.16 -2.89 8.36
C PHE A 276 -9.64 -3.12 8.08
N ASP A 277 -10.09 -2.72 6.90
CA ASP A 277 -11.46 -2.92 6.44
C ASP A 277 -11.65 -4.34 5.89
N VAL A 278 -10.62 -4.87 5.23
CA VAL A 278 -10.63 -6.20 4.60
C VAL A 278 -9.42 -7.02 5.08
N TRP A 279 -9.68 -8.27 5.46
CA TRP A 279 -8.69 -9.31 5.74
C TRP A 279 -8.83 -10.37 4.65
N PHE A 280 -8.11 -10.18 3.54
CA PHE A 280 -8.20 -11.04 2.38
C PHE A 280 -7.38 -12.31 2.58
N LYS A 281 -7.99 -13.49 2.41
CA LYS A 281 -7.30 -14.78 2.50
C LYS A 281 -6.90 -15.28 1.12
N GLU A 282 -5.60 -15.59 0.92
CA GLU A 282 -5.11 -16.16 -0.33
C GLU A 282 -5.85 -17.46 -0.69
N SER A 283 -6.15 -18.30 0.32
CA SER A 283 -6.92 -19.53 0.13
C SER A 283 -8.30 -19.33 -0.50
N SER A 284 -8.87 -18.13 -0.40
CA SER A 284 -10.17 -17.81 -1.04
C SER A 284 -10.11 -17.74 -2.56
N LEU A 285 -8.91 -17.63 -3.13
CA LEU A 285 -8.72 -17.71 -4.59
C LEU A 285 -8.97 -19.13 -5.13
N GLY A 286 -8.94 -20.13 -4.25
CA GLY A 286 -9.10 -21.54 -4.59
C GLY A 286 -7.86 -22.15 -5.25
N ASP A 287 -8.00 -23.30 -5.85
CA ASP A 287 -6.93 -24.01 -6.52
C ASP A 287 -7.32 -24.42 -7.95
N LEU A 288 -6.35 -24.98 -8.70
CA LEU A 288 -6.50 -25.36 -10.10
C LEU A 288 -7.39 -26.61 -10.30
N SER A 289 -7.70 -27.35 -9.23
CA SER A 289 -8.59 -28.54 -9.31
C SER A 289 -10.06 -28.16 -9.33
N ASP A 290 -10.39 -26.92 -8.97
CA ASP A 290 -11.76 -26.36 -9.04
C ASP A 290 -11.88 -25.40 -10.22
N ASP A 291 -12.63 -25.80 -11.24
CA ASP A 291 -12.91 -24.97 -12.44
C ASP A 291 -13.65 -23.66 -12.09
N LYS A 292 -14.28 -23.59 -10.92
CA LYS A 292 -15.00 -22.40 -10.45
C LYS A 292 -14.15 -21.48 -9.61
N SER A 293 -12.93 -21.89 -9.25
CA SER A 293 -12.01 -21.08 -8.46
C SER A 293 -11.65 -19.80 -9.21
N GLN A 294 -11.31 -18.74 -8.44
CA GLN A 294 -10.85 -17.48 -9.03
C GLN A 294 -9.51 -17.66 -9.75
N LEU A 295 -8.65 -18.51 -9.19
CA LEU A 295 -7.37 -18.84 -9.79
C LEU A 295 -7.54 -19.46 -11.19
N THR A 296 -8.35 -20.52 -11.32
CA THR A 296 -8.62 -21.17 -12.60
C THR A 296 -9.29 -20.24 -13.60
N LYS A 297 -10.30 -19.48 -13.19
CA LYS A 297 -10.95 -18.49 -14.06
C LYS A 297 -10.00 -17.44 -14.59
N SER A 298 -9.09 -16.94 -13.76
CA SER A 298 -8.13 -15.91 -14.16
C SER A 298 -7.12 -16.44 -15.17
N ILE A 299 -6.63 -17.66 -14.97
CA ILE A 299 -5.71 -18.31 -15.90
C ILE A 299 -6.40 -18.61 -17.23
N ASN A 300 -7.61 -19.17 -17.22
CA ASN A 300 -8.39 -19.45 -18.43
C ASN A 300 -8.62 -18.15 -19.24
N LYS A 301 -8.99 -17.05 -18.57
CA LYS A 301 -9.17 -15.75 -19.23
C LYS A 301 -7.90 -15.25 -19.92
N LEU A 302 -6.72 -15.48 -19.32
CA LEU A 302 -5.44 -15.13 -19.93
C LEU A 302 -5.12 -16.03 -21.15
N GLN A 303 -5.45 -17.33 -21.06
CA GLN A 303 -5.28 -18.29 -22.17
C GLN A 303 -6.21 -17.95 -23.34
N GLU A 304 -7.48 -17.75 -23.10
CA GLU A 304 -8.47 -17.33 -24.09
C GLU A 304 -8.08 -15.99 -24.77
N GLY A 305 -7.49 -15.08 -23.99
CA GLY A 305 -6.98 -13.81 -24.50
C GLY A 305 -5.65 -13.91 -25.25
N GLY A 306 -5.08 -15.10 -25.44
CA GLY A 306 -3.81 -15.32 -26.13
C GLY A 306 -2.60 -14.69 -25.42
N LYS A 307 -2.70 -14.50 -24.09
CA LYS A 307 -1.65 -13.88 -23.26
C LYS A 307 -0.67 -14.90 -22.67
N THR A 308 -0.92 -16.20 -22.90
CA THR A 308 -0.10 -17.28 -22.38
C THR A 308 0.44 -18.15 -23.50
N TYR A 309 1.48 -18.91 -23.21
CA TYR A 309 2.01 -19.95 -24.06
C TYR A 309 2.52 -21.13 -23.21
N GLU A 310 2.59 -22.31 -23.81
CA GLU A 310 3.12 -23.50 -23.16
C GLU A 310 4.59 -23.72 -23.58
N LYS A 311 5.45 -23.98 -22.60
CA LYS A 311 6.85 -24.30 -22.82
C LYS A 311 7.35 -25.25 -21.73
N ASP A 312 8.01 -26.34 -22.12
CA ASP A 312 8.59 -27.33 -21.22
C ASP A 312 7.57 -27.91 -20.21
N GLY A 313 6.31 -28.11 -20.64
CA GLY A 313 5.21 -28.59 -19.79
C GLY A 313 4.65 -27.57 -18.81
N ALA A 314 5.14 -26.33 -18.80
CA ALA A 314 4.70 -25.23 -17.96
C ALA A 314 3.90 -24.18 -18.75
N ILE A 315 2.94 -23.52 -18.10
CA ILE A 315 2.18 -22.40 -18.68
C ILE A 315 2.83 -21.08 -18.27
N TRP A 316 3.19 -20.28 -19.25
CA TRP A 316 3.88 -19.01 -19.10
C TRP A 316 2.99 -17.84 -19.50
N LEU A 317 3.06 -16.74 -18.78
CA LEU A 317 2.50 -15.45 -19.19
C LEU A 317 3.47 -14.73 -20.11
N ASN A 318 2.97 -14.29 -21.28
CA ASN A 318 3.73 -13.46 -22.20
C ASN A 318 3.70 -12.01 -21.72
N THR A 319 4.75 -11.58 -21.05
CA THR A 319 4.89 -10.25 -20.45
C THR A 319 5.64 -9.27 -21.35
N GLU A 320 6.27 -9.70 -22.44
CA GLU A 320 6.98 -8.82 -23.38
C GLU A 320 6.07 -7.74 -23.97
N VAL A 321 4.82 -8.08 -24.25
CA VAL A 321 3.81 -7.14 -24.77
C VAL A 321 3.52 -6.00 -23.78
N SER A 322 3.86 -6.20 -22.50
CA SER A 322 3.63 -5.25 -21.41
C SER A 322 4.92 -4.57 -20.93
N GLY A 323 6.06 -4.81 -21.59
CA GLY A 323 7.33 -4.15 -21.29
C GLY A 323 8.14 -4.78 -20.16
N ASP A 324 7.84 -6.03 -19.75
CA ASP A 324 8.69 -6.79 -18.82
C ASP A 324 9.77 -7.55 -19.61
N ASP A 325 10.99 -7.57 -19.11
CA ASP A 325 12.14 -8.23 -19.74
C ASP A 325 12.10 -9.76 -19.63
N LYS A 326 11.18 -10.35 -18.87
CA LYS A 326 11.13 -11.78 -18.58
C LYS A 326 9.71 -12.32 -18.54
N HIS A 327 9.46 -13.39 -19.27
CA HIS A 327 8.22 -14.16 -19.14
C HIS A 327 8.10 -14.78 -17.73
N ARG A 328 6.86 -14.96 -17.29
CA ARG A 328 6.55 -15.45 -15.93
C ARG A 328 5.79 -16.76 -15.99
N VAL A 329 6.23 -17.73 -15.19
CA VAL A 329 5.53 -19.02 -15.08
C VAL A 329 4.27 -18.82 -14.24
N LEU A 330 3.11 -19.22 -14.77
CA LEU A 330 1.83 -19.30 -14.06
C LEU A 330 1.63 -20.69 -13.45
N ILE A 331 1.79 -21.73 -14.26
CA ILE A 331 1.65 -23.11 -13.83
C ILE A 331 2.95 -23.82 -14.17
N ARG A 332 3.51 -24.52 -13.20
CA ARG A 332 4.74 -25.33 -13.36
C ARG A 332 4.45 -26.62 -14.13
N ASP A 333 5.50 -27.26 -14.60
CA ASP A 333 5.49 -28.58 -15.26
C ASP A 333 4.81 -29.70 -14.44
N ASN A 334 4.84 -29.57 -13.12
CA ASN A 334 4.16 -30.48 -12.18
C ASN A 334 2.68 -30.14 -11.94
N GLY A 335 2.09 -29.19 -12.68
CA GLY A 335 0.69 -28.77 -12.59
C GLY A 335 0.38 -27.84 -11.41
N LYS A 336 1.37 -27.40 -10.62
CA LYS A 336 1.16 -26.50 -9.48
C LYS A 336 1.23 -25.04 -9.90
N ALA A 337 0.30 -24.22 -9.41
CA ALA A 337 0.34 -22.77 -9.57
C ALA A 337 1.57 -22.16 -8.87
N THR A 338 2.07 -21.07 -9.40
CA THR A 338 3.11 -20.26 -8.78
C THR A 338 2.49 -19.14 -7.96
N TYR A 339 3.27 -18.49 -7.08
CA TYR A 339 2.84 -17.26 -6.41
C TYR A 339 2.41 -16.16 -7.39
N PHE A 340 3.07 -16.10 -8.54
CA PHE A 340 2.71 -15.13 -9.56
C PHE A 340 1.30 -15.39 -10.16
N ALA A 341 0.88 -16.65 -10.23
CA ALA A 341 -0.48 -16.99 -10.67
C ALA A 341 -1.53 -16.58 -9.64
N THR A 342 -1.25 -16.73 -8.34
CA THR A 342 -2.14 -16.26 -7.28
C THR A 342 -2.22 -14.73 -7.24
N ASP A 343 -1.10 -14.03 -7.44
CA ASP A 343 -1.07 -12.57 -7.59
C ASP A 343 -1.92 -12.10 -8.78
N VAL A 344 -1.81 -12.76 -9.92
CA VAL A 344 -2.62 -12.45 -11.10
C VAL A 344 -4.10 -12.69 -10.83
N ALA A 345 -4.44 -13.77 -10.15
CA ALA A 345 -5.84 -14.09 -9.80
C ALA A 345 -6.43 -13.05 -8.83
N TYR A 346 -5.67 -12.67 -7.82
CA TYR A 346 -6.03 -11.62 -6.88
C TYR A 346 -6.24 -10.27 -7.59
N LEU A 347 -5.27 -9.84 -8.41
CA LEU A 347 -5.35 -8.61 -9.18
C LEU A 347 -6.54 -8.60 -10.15
N SER A 348 -6.84 -9.74 -10.74
CA SER A 348 -8.01 -9.91 -11.60
C SER A 348 -9.31 -9.74 -10.82
N LEU A 349 -9.35 -10.20 -9.57
CA LEU A 349 -10.52 -10.09 -8.69
C LEU A 349 -10.82 -8.63 -8.34
N ILE A 350 -9.83 -7.87 -7.88
CA ILE A 350 -10.00 -6.48 -7.46
C ILE A 350 -10.26 -5.52 -8.63
N HIS A 351 -9.96 -5.91 -9.88
CA HIS A 351 -10.22 -5.12 -11.08
C HIS A 351 -11.50 -5.50 -11.84
N ILE A 352 -12.23 -6.53 -11.40
CA ILE A 352 -13.46 -6.98 -12.08
C ILE A 352 -14.66 -6.06 -11.80
N SER A 353 -14.64 -5.25 -10.75
CA SER A 353 -15.70 -4.29 -10.44
C SER A 353 -15.55 -3.00 -11.27
N GLU A 354 -15.66 -3.07 -12.59
CA GLU A 354 -15.75 -1.90 -13.47
C GLU A 354 -17.09 -1.15 -13.28
N PRO A 355 -17.14 0.19 -13.38
CA PRO A 355 -16.31 1.03 -14.25
C PRO A 355 -15.34 2.02 -13.57
N THR A 356 -15.05 1.93 -12.30
CA THR A 356 -14.14 2.87 -11.64
C THR A 356 -12.87 2.14 -11.19
N ARG A 357 -11.78 2.32 -11.93
CA ARG A 357 -10.46 1.74 -11.58
C ARG A 357 -9.94 2.38 -10.29
N PRO A 358 -9.61 1.60 -9.23
CA PRO A 358 -8.80 2.12 -8.14
C PRO A 358 -7.43 2.55 -8.68
N SER A 359 -6.95 3.73 -8.29
CA SER A 359 -5.56 4.08 -8.55
C SER A 359 -4.70 3.42 -7.47
N ARG A 360 -3.74 2.58 -7.89
CA ARG A 360 -2.72 2.02 -7.01
C ARG A 360 -1.72 3.08 -6.59
N ILE A 361 -1.39 3.10 -5.34
CA ILE A 361 -0.24 3.79 -4.78
C ILE A 361 0.69 2.75 -4.18
#